data_8fb44e7a81a6dc780c14e0bc554b4dbc
#
_entry.id   8fb44e7a81a6dc780c14e0bc554b4dbc
#
_cell.length_a   1.000
_cell.length_b   1.000
_cell.length_c   1.000
_cell.angle_alpha   90.00
_cell.angle_beta   90.00
_cell.angle_gamma   90.00
#
_symmetry.space_group_name_H-M   'P 1'
#
loop_
_entity.id
_entity.type
_entity.pdbx_description
1 polymer ?
#
loop_
_entity_poly.entity_id
_entity_poly.type
_entity_poly.pdbx_seq_one_letter_code
_entity_poly.pdbx_strand_id
1 'polypeptide(L)'
;LLRQGESPLPFKGQNMSNNAWVDQSGGEMAYSQAVQAWAAGIEPICAMNPVLLKPKGNCTSEVIHLGQSVGVAESRTYYKEWFNPGWAAITKGIKELTKTYQHGRLVLEGAGSPVEVNLKDRDLTNMRLANFLGARCLLVADIERGGVFAQVIGTLSLLSKKERTLIKGILINRFRGDETLFDEGRLWLEKKTGIPIIGVLPWIKEVFPPEDSLDLLERKGKKIAADIEIAVIKLPSISNFT
;
A
#
# COMPACT_ATOMS: atom_id res chain seq x y z
N LEU A 1 2.63 14.22 -8.94
CA LEU A 1 2.48 15.31 -7.95
C LEU A 1 3.77 16.13 -7.86
N LEU A 2 4.93 15.52 -7.57
CA LEU A 2 6.21 16.23 -7.47
C LEU A 2 6.52 17.04 -8.74
N ARG A 3 6.34 16.45 -9.94
CA ARG A 3 6.52 17.16 -11.23
C ARG A 3 5.56 18.31 -11.45
N GLN A 4 4.50 18.40 -10.65
CA GLN A 4 3.51 19.50 -10.69
C GLN A 4 3.77 20.54 -9.59
N GLY A 5 4.91 20.47 -8.90
CA GLY A 5 5.29 21.38 -7.82
C GLY A 5 4.60 21.09 -6.48
N GLU A 6 3.92 19.95 -6.35
CA GLU A 6 3.34 19.51 -5.09
C GLU A 6 4.39 18.80 -4.22
N SER A 7 4.19 18.79 -2.92
CA SER A 7 5.05 18.09 -1.96
C SER A 7 4.35 16.82 -1.45
N PRO A 8 4.40 15.69 -2.19
CA PRO A 8 3.70 14.48 -1.80
C PRO A 8 4.37 13.84 -0.58
N LEU A 9 3.55 13.39 0.38
CA LEU A 9 3.96 12.65 1.57
C LEU A 9 3.36 11.24 1.48
N PRO A 10 4.13 10.20 1.15
CA PRO A 10 3.63 8.84 1.11
C PRO A 10 3.28 8.36 2.51
N PHE A 11 2.18 7.62 2.63
CA PHE A 11 1.73 7.08 3.88
C PHE A 11 0.95 5.78 3.67
N LYS A 12 1.34 4.74 4.39
CA LYS A 12 0.60 3.49 4.49
C LYS A 12 0.45 3.10 5.94
N GLY A 13 -0.76 3.16 6.46
CA GLY A 13 -1.04 2.98 7.88
C GLY A 13 -0.51 1.67 8.45
N GLN A 14 -0.71 0.58 7.72
CA GLN A 14 -0.15 -0.74 8.04
C GLN A 14 0.35 -1.40 6.75
N ASN A 15 1.53 -2.00 6.82
CA ASN A 15 2.04 -2.88 5.77
C ASN A 15 2.43 -4.25 6.36
N MET A 16 2.48 -5.25 5.50
CA MET A 16 3.00 -6.58 5.83
C MET A 16 4.09 -6.91 4.83
N SER A 17 5.34 -6.97 5.28
CA SER A 17 6.50 -7.25 4.43
C SER A 17 7.67 -7.75 5.25
N ASN A 18 8.43 -8.69 4.71
CA ASN A 18 9.73 -9.09 5.25
C ASN A 18 10.87 -8.19 4.76
N ASN A 19 10.60 -7.33 3.79
CA ASN A 19 11.59 -6.41 3.27
C ASN A 19 11.41 -5.04 3.90
N ALA A 20 12.28 -4.69 4.82
CA ALA A 20 12.25 -3.42 5.52
C ALA A 20 13.47 -2.57 5.21
N TRP A 21 13.26 -1.26 5.18
CA TRP A 21 14.28 -0.23 5.22
C TRP A 21 14.54 0.18 6.66
N VAL A 22 15.80 0.37 6.99
CA VAL A 22 16.21 0.88 8.31
C VAL A 22 16.55 2.36 8.16
N ASP A 23 15.84 3.21 8.89
CA ASP A 23 16.09 4.65 8.87
C ASP A 23 17.33 5.03 9.69
N GLN A 24 17.71 6.30 9.64
CA GLN A 24 18.90 6.81 10.36
C GLN A 24 18.83 6.66 11.87
N SER A 25 17.62 6.50 12.44
CA SER A 25 17.41 6.27 13.86
C SER A 25 17.49 4.78 14.25
N GLY A 26 17.70 3.89 13.28
CA GLY A 26 17.67 2.45 13.46
C GLY A 26 16.26 1.86 13.47
N GLY A 27 15.24 2.64 13.09
CA GLY A 27 13.86 2.20 13.00
C GLY A 27 13.57 1.49 11.68
N GLU A 28 12.70 0.47 11.69
CA GLU A 28 12.32 -0.29 10.50
C GLU A 28 10.97 0.18 9.94
N MET A 29 10.91 0.37 8.62
CA MET A 29 9.69 0.61 7.84
C MET A 29 9.68 -0.26 6.59
N ALA A 30 8.51 -0.49 5.98
CA ALA A 30 8.48 -1.27 4.76
C ALA A 30 9.27 -0.58 3.63
N TYR A 31 10.05 -1.37 2.89
CA TYR A 31 10.90 -0.86 1.81
C TYR A 31 10.11 -0.13 0.72
N SER A 32 8.89 -0.59 0.41
CA SER A 32 8.01 0.06 -0.55
C SER A 32 7.72 1.53 -0.20
N GLN A 33 7.54 1.84 1.08
CA GLN A 33 7.32 3.22 1.51
C GLN A 33 8.60 4.05 1.48
N ALA A 34 9.78 3.45 1.68
CA ALA A 34 11.05 4.11 1.46
C ALA A 34 11.24 4.49 -0.02
N VAL A 35 10.93 3.58 -0.95
CA VAL A 35 10.94 3.86 -2.40
C VAL A 35 9.99 5.01 -2.76
N GLN A 36 8.80 5.03 -2.16
CA GLN A 36 7.83 6.10 -2.38
C GLN A 36 8.32 7.45 -1.84
N ALA A 37 9.03 7.46 -0.71
CA ALA A 37 9.64 8.66 -0.16
C ALA A 37 10.72 9.22 -1.08
N TRP A 38 11.62 8.39 -1.59
CA TRP A 38 12.61 8.81 -2.58
C TRP A 38 11.98 9.32 -3.87
N ALA A 39 10.92 8.65 -4.36
CA ALA A 39 10.15 9.14 -5.50
C ALA A 39 9.46 10.50 -5.24
N ALA A 40 9.17 10.80 -3.98
CA ALA A 40 8.65 12.08 -3.53
C ALA A 40 9.76 13.13 -3.26
N GLY A 41 11.05 12.75 -3.38
CA GLY A 41 12.20 13.62 -3.14
C GLY A 41 12.43 13.96 -1.66
N ILE A 42 11.99 13.09 -0.75
CA ILE A 42 12.13 13.27 0.70
C ILE A 42 12.78 12.05 1.35
N GLU A 43 13.36 12.26 2.53
CA GLU A 43 13.98 11.19 3.31
C GLU A 43 12.91 10.27 3.92
N PRO A 44 13.08 8.93 3.81
CA PRO A 44 12.17 7.99 4.45
C PRO A 44 12.23 8.09 5.98
N ILE A 45 11.07 8.15 6.62
CA ILE A 45 10.94 8.10 8.07
C ILE A 45 9.86 7.11 8.48
N CYS A 46 10.01 6.43 9.60
CA CYS A 46 9.10 5.40 10.07
C CYS A 46 7.65 5.87 10.25
N ALA A 47 7.44 7.17 10.43
CA ALA A 47 6.11 7.79 10.46
C ALA A 47 5.30 7.60 9.15
N MET A 48 5.95 7.31 8.00
CA MET A 48 5.29 7.02 6.73
C MET A 48 4.67 5.62 6.69
N ASN A 49 5.16 4.70 7.53
CA ASN A 49 4.62 3.35 7.69
C ASN A 49 4.60 2.97 9.18
N PRO A 50 3.67 3.54 9.95
CA PRO A 50 3.67 3.45 11.41
C PRO A 50 3.42 2.05 11.97
N VAL A 51 2.83 1.13 11.18
CA VAL A 51 2.66 -0.27 11.55
C VAL A 51 3.24 -1.16 10.45
N LEU A 52 4.27 -1.94 10.80
CA LEU A 52 4.82 -2.96 9.93
C LEU A 52 4.68 -4.33 10.61
N LEU A 53 4.14 -5.29 9.88
CA LEU A 53 4.08 -6.69 10.27
C LEU A 53 5.15 -7.45 9.48
N LYS A 54 6.07 -8.12 10.19
CA LYS A 54 7.08 -9.00 9.56
C LYS A 54 6.71 -10.45 9.84
N PRO A 55 6.20 -11.19 8.83
CA PRO A 55 5.86 -12.60 9.00
C PRO A 55 7.06 -13.43 9.46
N LYS A 56 6.88 -14.23 10.52
CA LYS A 56 7.92 -15.12 11.09
C LYS A 56 7.66 -16.61 10.81
N GLY A 57 6.57 -16.96 10.13
CA GLY A 57 6.08 -18.31 9.97
C GLY A 57 5.11 -18.72 11.07
N ASN A 58 4.53 -19.92 10.97
CA ASN A 58 3.57 -20.49 11.94
C ASN A 58 2.41 -19.52 12.30
N CYS A 59 1.90 -18.75 11.32
CA CYS A 59 0.84 -17.77 11.52
C CYS A 59 1.18 -16.69 12.54
N THR A 60 2.46 -16.39 12.74
CA THR A 60 2.92 -15.29 13.61
C THR A 60 3.61 -14.18 12.82
N SER A 61 3.58 -12.98 13.33
CA SER A 61 4.31 -11.83 12.80
C SER A 61 4.91 -11.02 13.92
N GLU A 62 6.11 -10.51 13.69
CA GLU A 62 6.64 -9.44 14.52
C GLU A 62 5.89 -8.15 14.23
N VAL A 63 5.52 -7.45 15.28
CA VAL A 63 4.80 -6.18 15.20
C VAL A 63 5.78 -5.05 15.45
N ILE A 64 5.88 -4.15 14.49
CA ILE A 64 6.73 -2.97 14.56
C ILE A 64 5.84 -1.74 14.54
N HIS A 65 5.96 -0.89 15.55
CA HIS A 65 5.28 0.39 15.61
C HIS A 65 6.29 1.54 15.56
N LEU A 66 6.10 2.45 14.59
CA LEU A 66 6.97 3.62 14.39
C LEU A 66 8.46 3.24 14.41
N GLY A 67 8.79 2.16 13.72
CA GLY A 67 10.15 1.67 13.56
C GLY A 67 10.67 0.75 14.68
N GLN A 68 9.96 0.60 15.79
CA GLN A 68 10.40 -0.21 16.91
C GLN A 68 9.60 -1.49 17.06
N SER A 69 10.28 -2.62 17.29
CA SER A 69 9.63 -3.89 17.60
C SER A 69 8.92 -3.79 18.95
N VAL A 70 7.61 -4.07 18.94
CA VAL A 70 6.77 -3.97 20.16
C VAL A 70 6.26 -5.33 20.62
N GLY A 71 6.50 -6.39 19.84
CA GLY A 71 6.14 -7.75 20.21
C GLY A 71 5.87 -8.66 19.03
N VAL A 72 5.28 -9.81 19.31
CA VAL A 72 4.88 -10.81 18.32
C VAL A 72 3.38 -11.03 18.43
N ALA A 73 2.72 -11.06 17.30
CA ALA A 73 1.29 -11.30 17.21
C ALA A 73 0.99 -12.62 16.49
N GLU A 74 -0.01 -13.33 16.97
CA GLU A 74 -0.63 -14.41 16.22
C GLU A 74 -1.73 -13.87 15.32
N SER A 75 -1.86 -14.42 14.11
CA SER A 75 -2.86 -13.95 13.13
C SER A 75 -4.30 -14.00 13.67
N ARG A 76 -4.62 -14.97 14.54
CA ARG A 76 -5.95 -15.14 15.13
C ARG A 76 -6.32 -14.05 16.15
N THR A 77 -5.32 -13.59 16.92
CA THR A 77 -5.53 -12.62 18.02
C THR A 77 -5.11 -11.21 17.65
N TYR A 78 -4.42 -11.05 16.52
CA TYR A 78 -3.85 -9.77 16.09
C TYR A 78 -4.81 -8.60 16.25
N TYR A 79 -5.98 -8.66 15.65
CA TYR A 79 -6.92 -7.56 15.68
C TYR A 79 -7.55 -7.32 17.06
N LYS A 80 -7.60 -8.32 17.92
CA LYS A 80 -8.09 -8.17 19.29
C LYS A 80 -7.09 -7.43 20.17
N GLU A 81 -5.82 -7.74 20.02
CA GLU A 81 -4.75 -7.27 20.88
C GLU A 81 -4.08 -6.00 20.35
N TRP A 82 -3.90 -5.92 19.03
CA TRP A 82 -3.08 -4.91 18.37
C TRP A 82 -3.86 -3.83 17.62
N PHE A 83 -5.17 -3.91 17.53
CA PHE A 83 -5.97 -2.92 16.81
C PHE A 83 -5.84 -1.52 17.43
N ASN A 84 -6.08 -1.38 18.72
CA ASN A 84 -5.99 -0.07 19.40
C ASN A 84 -4.56 0.47 19.46
N PRO A 85 -3.52 -0.34 19.84
CA PRO A 85 -2.13 0.10 19.74
C PRO A 85 -1.73 0.50 18.31
N GLY A 86 -2.14 -0.27 17.29
CA GLY A 86 -1.88 0.03 15.89
C GLY A 86 -2.54 1.35 15.45
N TRP A 87 -3.79 1.57 15.82
CA TRP A 87 -4.47 2.84 15.53
C TRP A 87 -3.80 4.03 16.21
N ALA A 88 -3.33 3.86 17.44
CA ALA A 88 -2.56 4.88 18.15
C ALA A 88 -1.24 5.19 17.43
N ALA A 89 -0.51 4.15 16.97
CA ALA A 89 0.69 4.33 16.17
C ALA A 89 0.42 5.06 14.84
N ILE A 90 -0.66 4.71 14.13
CA ILE A 90 -1.08 5.37 12.89
C ILE A 90 -1.36 6.85 13.11
N THR A 91 -2.16 7.19 14.12
CA THR A 91 -2.50 8.59 14.40
C THR A 91 -1.30 9.40 14.88
N LYS A 92 -0.36 8.77 15.61
CA LYS A 92 0.91 9.39 16.01
C LYS A 92 1.80 9.62 14.78
N GLY A 93 1.93 8.62 13.88
CA GLY A 93 2.71 8.75 12.65
C GLY A 93 2.21 9.90 11.76
N ILE A 94 0.89 10.04 11.57
CA ILE A 94 0.31 11.16 10.82
C ILE A 94 0.69 12.51 11.45
N LYS A 95 0.57 12.63 12.78
CA LYS A 95 0.93 13.88 13.47
C LYS A 95 2.42 14.20 13.32
N GLU A 96 3.28 13.21 13.44
CA GLU A 96 4.72 13.37 13.28
C GLU A 96 5.06 13.77 11.83
N LEU A 97 4.53 13.06 10.84
CA LEU A 97 4.75 13.33 9.42
C LEU A 97 4.29 14.73 9.03
N THR A 98 3.09 15.13 9.44
CA THR A 98 2.56 16.46 9.13
C THR A 98 3.25 17.60 9.89
N LYS A 99 3.83 17.32 11.05
CA LYS A 99 4.68 18.26 11.77
C LYS A 99 6.04 18.45 11.09
N THR A 100 6.64 17.35 10.63
CA THR A 100 7.95 17.38 9.96
C THR A 100 7.85 18.06 8.58
N TYR A 101 6.77 17.82 7.86
CA TYR A 101 6.54 18.32 6.50
C TYR A 101 5.26 19.17 6.45
N GLN A 102 5.30 20.38 7.00
CA GLN A 102 4.13 21.25 7.26
C GLN A 102 3.27 21.56 6.03
N HIS A 103 3.87 21.62 4.84
CA HIS A 103 3.18 21.93 3.58
C HIS A 103 2.98 20.71 2.69
N GLY A 104 3.24 19.53 3.21
CA GLY A 104 3.14 18.30 2.45
C GLY A 104 1.69 17.82 2.28
N ARG A 105 1.43 17.19 1.16
CA ARG A 105 0.14 16.56 0.85
C ARG A 105 0.21 15.05 1.07
N LEU A 106 -0.53 14.53 2.03
CA LEU A 106 -0.60 13.09 2.28
C LEU A 106 -1.14 12.34 1.05
N VAL A 107 -0.39 11.33 0.63
CA VAL A 107 -0.77 10.36 -0.38
C VAL A 107 -0.87 9.00 0.30
N LEU A 108 -2.11 8.58 0.56
CA LEU A 108 -2.40 7.39 1.35
C LEU A 108 -2.50 6.16 0.45
N GLU A 109 -1.83 5.10 0.82
CA GLU A 109 -1.99 3.78 0.20
C GLU A 109 -2.83 2.89 1.12
N GLY A 110 -3.89 2.29 0.56
CA GLY A 110 -4.68 1.26 1.24
C GLY A 110 -3.97 -0.11 1.23
N ALA A 111 -4.57 -1.08 1.89
CA ALA A 111 -4.11 -2.46 1.87
C ALA A 111 -5.30 -3.41 1.68
N GLY A 112 -5.15 -4.37 0.76
CA GLY A 112 -6.21 -5.30 0.41
C GLY A 112 -7.46 -4.61 -0.15
N SER A 113 -8.64 -5.19 0.10
CA SER A 113 -9.90 -4.62 -0.32
C SER A 113 -10.47 -3.67 0.76
N PRO A 114 -11.08 -2.53 0.36
CA PRO A 114 -11.73 -1.63 1.33
C PRO A 114 -13.04 -2.20 1.91
N VAL A 115 -13.47 -3.36 1.45
CA VAL A 115 -14.77 -3.97 1.79
C VAL A 115 -14.66 -5.41 2.28
N GLU A 116 -13.59 -5.74 2.96
CA GLU A 116 -13.46 -7.02 3.67
C GLU A 116 -14.48 -7.05 4.81
N VAL A 117 -15.66 -7.64 4.55
CA VAL A 117 -16.82 -7.61 5.46
C VAL A 117 -16.50 -8.18 6.84
N ASN A 118 -15.69 -9.25 6.88
CA ASN A 118 -15.21 -9.88 8.11
C ASN A 118 -14.18 -9.06 8.89
N LEU A 119 -13.59 -8.03 8.27
CA LEU A 119 -12.57 -7.15 8.87
C LEU A 119 -13.02 -5.69 8.97
N LYS A 120 -14.27 -5.36 8.66
CA LYS A 120 -14.76 -3.99 8.55
C LYS A 120 -14.51 -3.16 9.82
N ASP A 121 -14.78 -3.73 10.99
CA ASP A 121 -14.56 -3.04 12.26
C ASP A 121 -13.09 -2.99 12.69
N ARG A 122 -12.22 -3.67 11.94
CA ARG A 122 -10.78 -3.85 12.19
C ARG A 122 -9.90 -3.21 11.13
N ASP A 123 -10.51 -2.41 10.24
CA ASP A 123 -9.80 -1.69 9.19
C ASP A 123 -8.88 -0.62 9.79
N LEU A 124 -7.59 -0.73 9.54
CA LEU A 124 -6.57 0.23 9.97
C LEU A 124 -6.08 1.11 8.82
N THR A 125 -6.32 0.74 7.55
CA THR A 125 -5.62 1.31 6.41
C THR A 125 -6.51 1.90 5.34
N ASN A 126 -7.74 1.43 5.22
CA ASN A 126 -8.64 1.81 4.13
C ASN A 126 -9.66 2.87 4.58
N MET A 127 -10.94 2.48 4.69
CA MET A 127 -12.02 3.45 4.88
C MET A 127 -12.05 4.10 6.26
N ARG A 128 -11.56 3.42 7.32
CA ARG A 128 -11.40 4.05 8.64
C ARG A 128 -10.43 5.22 8.58
N LEU A 129 -9.27 5.01 7.97
CA LEU A 129 -8.24 6.05 7.83
C LEU A 129 -8.73 7.19 6.92
N ALA A 130 -9.35 6.83 5.78
CA ALA A 130 -9.94 7.80 4.87
C ALA A 130 -11.01 8.67 5.53
N ASN A 131 -11.90 8.08 6.32
CA ASN A 131 -12.92 8.80 7.09
C ASN A 131 -12.31 9.71 8.16
N PHE A 132 -11.28 9.23 8.87
CA PHE A 132 -10.58 10.00 9.91
C PHE A 132 -9.95 11.27 9.36
N LEU A 133 -9.37 11.19 8.15
CA LEU A 133 -8.71 12.31 7.49
C LEU A 133 -9.62 13.12 6.55
N GLY A 134 -10.85 12.68 6.30
CA GLY A 134 -11.70 13.26 5.26
C GLY A 134 -11.08 13.14 3.86
N ALA A 135 -10.33 12.08 3.61
CA ALA A 135 -9.55 11.90 2.40
C ALA A 135 -10.43 11.67 1.16
N ARG A 136 -10.00 12.20 0.01
CA ARG A 136 -10.58 11.85 -1.28
C ARG A 136 -9.94 10.55 -1.75
N CYS A 137 -10.76 9.54 -2.03
CA CYS A 137 -10.29 8.21 -2.38
C CYS A 137 -10.43 7.94 -3.89
N LEU A 138 -9.44 7.25 -4.43
CA LEU A 138 -9.50 6.63 -5.75
C LEU A 138 -9.62 5.13 -5.56
N LEU A 139 -10.62 4.52 -6.19
CA LEU A 139 -10.77 3.07 -6.23
C LEU A 139 -9.93 2.52 -7.39
N VAL A 140 -8.89 1.77 -7.08
CA VAL A 140 -8.05 1.09 -8.09
C VAL A 140 -8.59 -0.31 -8.32
N ALA A 141 -8.96 -0.63 -9.56
CA ALA A 141 -9.52 -1.91 -9.96
C ALA A 141 -8.60 -2.61 -10.96
N ASP A 142 -8.25 -3.86 -10.68
CA ASP A 142 -7.39 -4.69 -11.53
C ASP A 142 -8.22 -5.40 -12.59
N ILE A 143 -7.96 -5.10 -13.87
CA ILE A 143 -8.67 -5.72 -14.99
C ILE A 143 -8.04 -7.03 -15.47
N GLU A 144 -6.80 -7.30 -15.13
CA GLU A 144 -6.05 -8.43 -15.68
C GLU A 144 -6.70 -9.80 -15.39
N ARG A 145 -7.28 -9.95 -14.20
CA ARG A 145 -7.93 -11.22 -13.81
C ARG A 145 -9.34 -11.38 -14.34
N GLY A 146 -9.88 -10.39 -15.05
CA GLY A 146 -11.26 -10.35 -15.47
C GLY A 146 -12.24 -10.00 -14.34
N GLY A 147 -13.50 -9.75 -14.69
CA GLY A 147 -14.56 -9.45 -13.73
C GLY A 147 -14.51 -8.06 -13.12
N VAL A 148 -13.77 -7.12 -13.67
CA VAL A 148 -13.56 -5.76 -13.12
C VAL A 148 -14.88 -5.02 -12.88
N PHE A 149 -15.89 -5.20 -13.76
CA PHE A 149 -17.21 -4.60 -13.58
C PHE A 149 -17.90 -5.06 -12.29
N ALA A 150 -17.88 -6.38 -12.05
CA ALA A 150 -18.45 -6.97 -10.84
C ALA A 150 -17.67 -6.54 -9.59
N GLN A 151 -16.35 -6.50 -9.66
CA GLN A 151 -15.50 -6.05 -8.55
C GLN A 151 -15.79 -4.60 -8.16
N VAL A 152 -15.86 -3.69 -9.13
CA VAL A 152 -16.14 -2.27 -8.88
C VAL A 152 -17.53 -2.09 -8.29
N ILE A 153 -18.56 -2.68 -8.91
CA ILE A 153 -19.95 -2.54 -8.44
C ILE A 153 -20.11 -3.20 -7.07
N GLY A 154 -19.58 -4.41 -6.88
CA GLY A 154 -19.60 -5.12 -5.61
C GLY A 154 -18.94 -4.32 -4.50
N THR A 155 -17.73 -3.80 -4.73
CA THR A 155 -17.03 -2.94 -3.78
C THR A 155 -17.88 -1.73 -3.40
N LEU A 156 -18.37 -0.98 -4.37
CA LEU A 156 -19.18 0.21 -4.11
C LEU A 156 -20.52 -0.10 -3.42
N SER A 157 -21.10 -1.29 -3.63
CA SER A 157 -22.35 -1.70 -2.98
C SER A 157 -22.16 -2.09 -1.51
N LEU A 158 -20.99 -2.59 -1.13
CA LEU A 158 -20.64 -2.98 0.23
C LEU A 158 -20.16 -1.81 1.10
N LEU A 159 -19.74 -0.70 0.50
CA LEU A 159 -19.42 0.53 1.22
C LEU A 159 -20.71 1.15 1.81
N SER A 160 -20.60 1.70 3.02
CA SER A 160 -21.64 2.55 3.57
C SER A 160 -21.84 3.80 2.71
N LYS A 161 -23.00 4.44 2.83
CA LYS A 161 -23.30 5.70 2.10
C LYS A 161 -22.20 6.76 2.35
N LYS A 162 -21.76 6.88 3.59
CA LYS A 162 -20.69 7.83 3.97
C LYS A 162 -19.36 7.51 3.31
N GLU A 163 -18.93 6.25 3.37
CA GLU A 163 -17.67 5.81 2.76
C GLU A 163 -17.69 5.98 1.24
N ARG A 164 -18.81 5.63 0.61
CA ARG A 164 -18.99 5.80 -0.83
C ARG A 164 -18.82 7.27 -1.26
N THR A 165 -19.21 8.25 -0.46
CA THR A 165 -19.01 9.67 -0.78
C THR A 165 -17.56 10.10 -0.83
N LEU A 166 -16.66 9.34 -0.22
CA LEU A 166 -15.21 9.60 -0.28
C LEU A 166 -14.59 9.16 -1.61
N ILE A 167 -15.20 8.19 -2.31
CA ILE A 167 -14.71 7.72 -3.61
C ILE A 167 -14.99 8.79 -4.67
N LYS A 168 -13.93 9.37 -5.23
CA LYS A 168 -14.01 10.48 -6.19
C LYS A 168 -13.65 10.10 -7.61
N GLY A 169 -13.10 8.91 -7.79
CA GLY A 169 -12.74 8.38 -9.10
C GLY A 169 -12.40 6.90 -9.03
N ILE A 170 -12.40 6.29 -10.18
CA ILE A 170 -11.99 4.90 -10.39
C ILE A 170 -10.78 4.91 -11.33
N LEU A 171 -9.77 4.12 -11.01
CA LEU A 171 -8.64 3.82 -11.87
C LEU A 171 -8.71 2.36 -12.28
N ILE A 172 -8.65 2.09 -13.57
CA ILE A 172 -8.50 0.73 -14.09
C ILE A 172 -7.01 0.47 -14.26
N ASN A 173 -6.51 -0.56 -13.63
CA ASN A 173 -5.08 -0.89 -13.61
C ASN A 173 -4.80 -2.18 -14.38
N ARG A 174 -3.56 -2.32 -14.88
CA ARG A 174 -3.04 -3.49 -15.59
C ARG A 174 -3.77 -3.79 -16.89
N PHE A 175 -4.17 -2.76 -17.60
CA PHE A 175 -4.83 -2.93 -18.89
C PHE A 175 -3.84 -3.46 -19.94
N ARG A 176 -4.27 -4.47 -20.71
CA ARG A 176 -3.48 -5.03 -21.82
C ARG A 176 -4.23 -4.87 -23.13
N GLY A 177 -3.51 -4.49 -24.17
CA GLY A 177 -4.04 -4.33 -25.50
C GLY A 177 -4.51 -2.92 -25.82
N ASP A 178 -5.47 -2.81 -26.73
CA ASP A 178 -6.00 -1.54 -27.22
C ASP A 178 -7.02 -0.97 -26.22
N GLU A 179 -6.70 0.18 -25.64
CA GLU A 179 -7.53 0.85 -24.64
C GLU A 179 -8.91 1.25 -25.19
N THR A 180 -9.01 1.50 -26.51
CA THR A 180 -10.28 1.89 -27.13
C THR A 180 -11.37 0.81 -27.02
N LEU A 181 -10.96 -0.46 -26.91
CA LEU A 181 -11.89 -1.57 -26.66
C LEU A 181 -12.59 -1.50 -25.31
N PHE A 182 -12.11 -0.67 -24.39
CA PHE A 182 -12.70 -0.49 -23.06
C PHE A 182 -13.65 0.72 -22.98
N ASP A 183 -13.74 1.55 -24.01
CA ASP A 183 -14.51 2.81 -23.98
C ASP A 183 -16.00 2.58 -23.65
N GLU A 184 -16.66 1.60 -24.26
CA GLU A 184 -18.05 1.28 -23.93
C GLU A 184 -18.20 0.80 -22.48
N GLY A 185 -17.27 -0.02 -22.01
CA GLY A 185 -17.22 -0.50 -20.64
C GLY A 185 -17.01 0.62 -19.63
N ARG A 186 -16.15 1.56 -19.96
CA ARG A 186 -15.90 2.80 -19.19
C ARG A 186 -17.18 3.61 -19.03
N LEU A 187 -17.83 3.93 -20.14
CA LEU A 187 -19.10 4.69 -20.15
C LEU A 187 -20.20 3.99 -19.35
N TRP A 188 -20.28 2.67 -19.49
CA TRP A 188 -21.24 1.86 -18.74
C TRP A 188 -20.99 1.92 -17.23
N LEU A 189 -19.73 1.76 -16.78
CA LEU A 189 -19.36 1.85 -15.36
C LEU A 189 -19.65 3.24 -14.79
N GLU A 190 -19.28 4.30 -15.48
CA GLU A 190 -19.54 5.68 -15.07
C GLU A 190 -21.04 5.93 -14.91
N LYS A 191 -21.85 5.51 -15.89
CA LYS A 191 -23.32 5.62 -15.82
C LYS A 191 -23.90 4.81 -14.66
N LYS A 192 -23.39 3.58 -14.44
CA LYS A 192 -23.91 2.68 -13.41
C LYS A 192 -23.54 3.11 -12.00
N THR A 193 -22.34 3.66 -11.81
CA THR A 193 -21.79 4.00 -10.49
C THR A 193 -22.00 5.46 -10.11
N GLY A 194 -22.13 6.35 -11.08
CA GLY A 194 -22.10 7.80 -10.90
C GLY A 194 -20.71 8.33 -10.53
N ILE A 195 -19.65 7.53 -10.71
CA ILE A 195 -18.28 7.89 -10.37
C ILE A 195 -17.43 7.86 -11.64
N PRO A 196 -16.64 8.90 -11.94
CA PRO A 196 -15.85 8.96 -13.17
C PRO A 196 -14.70 7.95 -13.14
N ILE A 197 -14.39 7.35 -14.28
CA ILE A 197 -13.14 6.63 -14.51
C ILE A 197 -12.10 7.65 -14.95
N ILE A 198 -11.18 7.96 -14.05
CA ILE A 198 -10.20 9.02 -14.25
C ILE A 198 -8.93 8.58 -14.96
N GLY A 199 -8.78 7.30 -15.22
CA GLY A 199 -7.67 6.75 -16.00
C GLY A 199 -7.75 5.25 -16.16
N VAL A 200 -7.13 4.81 -17.25
CA VAL A 200 -6.85 3.41 -17.55
C VAL A 200 -5.32 3.30 -17.61
N LEU A 201 -4.73 2.51 -16.75
CA LEU A 201 -3.29 2.35 -16.68
C LEU A 201 -2.87 1.10 -17.43
N PRO A 202 -1.97 1.21 -18.39
CA PRO A 202 -1.49 0.05 -19.12
C PRO A 202 -0.70 -0.88 -18.22
N TRP A 203 -0.53 -2.12 -18.67
CA TRP A 203 0.43 -3.01 -18.04
C TRP A 203 1.84 -2.44 -18.17
N ILE A 204 2.45 -2.14 -17.03
CA ILE A 204 3.84 -1.68 -16.97
C ILE A 204 4.70 -2.88 -16.58
N LYS A 205 5.72 -3.17 -17.40
CA LYS A 205 6.70 -4.21 -17.05
C LYS A 205 7.42 -3.79 -15.78
N GLU A 206 7.53 -4.70 -14.84
CA GLU A 206 8.09 -4.43 -13.52
C GLU A 206 9.45 -3.72 -13.60
N VAL A 207 9.49 -2.54 -13.00
CA VAL A 207 10.70 -1.70 -12.85
C VAL A 207 10.97 -1.39 -11.38
N PHE A 208 10.13 -1.91 -10.47
CA PHE A 208 10.26 -1.65 -9.04
C PHE A 208 11.00 -2.77 -8.32
N PRO A 209 11.74 -2.46 -7.25
CA PRO A 209 12.31 -3.49 -6.38
C PRO A 209 11.21 -4.37 -5.78
N PRO A 210 11.55 -5.64 -5.43
CA PRO A 210 10.59 -6.54 -4.82
C PRO A 210 10.06 -6.01 -3.48
N GLU A 211 8.75 -6.10 -3.29
CA GLU A 211 8.13 -5.69 -2.03
C GLU A 211 8.34 -6.75 -0.93
N ASP A 212 8.39 -8.02 -1.31
CA ASP A 212 8.59 -9.12 -0.36
C ASP A 212 9.54 -10.21 -0.89
N SER A 213 9.87 -11.18 -0.01
CA SER A 213 10.85 -12.24 -0.30
C SER A 213 10.39 -13.25 -1.35
N LEU A 214 9.11 -13.38 -1.64
CA LEU A 214 8.60 -14.31 -2.67
C LEU A 214 9.03 -13.86 -4.06
N ASP A 215 8.98 -12.57 -4.31
CA ASP A 215 9.40 -11.98 -5.59
C ASP A 215 10.90 -12.19 -5.86
N LEU A 216 11.72 -12.21 -4.79
CA LEU A 216 13.15 -12.51 -4.89
C LEU A 216 13.40 -13.97 -5.33
N LEU A 217 12.52 -14.92 -4.94
CA LEU A 217 12.64 -16.32 -5.28
C LEU A 217 12.35 -16.62 -6.74
N GLU A 218 11.52 -15.81 -7.36
CA GLU A 218 11.09 -15.98 -8.76
C GLU A 218 12.05 -15.31 -9.75
N ARG A 219 12.94 -14.41 -9.29
CA ARG A 219 13.93 -13.76 -10.14
C ARG A 219 15.04 -14.71 -10.55
N LYS A 220 15.01 -15.16 -11.77
CA LYS A 220 16.14 -15.82 -12.42
C LYS A 220 17.15 -14.75 -12.84
N GLY A 221 18.22 -14.58 -12.06
CA GLY A 221 19.32 -13.71 -12.42
C GLY A 221 19.91 -14.11 -13.78
N LYS A 222 19.84 -13.22 -14.77
CA LYS A 222 20.70 -13.35 -15.97
C LYS A 222 22.10 -12.92 -15.57
N LYS A 223 23.08 -13.81 -15.67
CA LYS A 223 24.49 -13.40 -15.60
C LYS A 223 24.77 -12.45 -16.77
N ILE A 224 24.94 -11.19 -16.47
CA ILE A 224 25.50 -10.20 -17.36
C ILE A 224 26.95 -10.06 -16.91
N ALA A 225 27.91 -10.11 -17.82
CA ALA A 225 29.30 -9.83 -17.48
C ALA A 225 29.36 -8.41 -16.87
N ALA A 226 29.81 -8.31 -15.64
CA ALA A 226 29.88 -7.07 -14.89
C ALA A 226 31.27 -6.97 -14.22
N ASP A 227 31.75 -5.76 -14.05
CA ASP A 227 33.08 -5.49 -13.41
C ASP A 227 33.06 -5.79 -11.90
N ILE A 228 31.84 -5.85 -11.30
CA ILE A 228 31.60 -6.18 -9.89
C ILE A 228 30.52 -7.25 -9.80
N GLU A 229 30.83 -8.35 -9.13
CA GLU A 229 29.85 -9.40 -8.82
C GLU A 229 29.47 -9.30 -7.34
N ILE A 230 28.15 -9.21 -7.06
CA ILE A 230 27.59 -9.23 -5.70
C ILE A 230 26.84 -10.53 -5.52
N ALA A 231 27.28 -11.36 -4.57
CA ALA A 231 26.61 -12.59 -4.20
C ALA A 231 25.68 -12.37 -3.00
N VAL A 232 24.39 -12.56 -3.19
CA VAL A 232 23.41 -12.56 -2.10
C VAL A 232 23.26 -13.99 -1.59
N ILE A 233 23.70 -14.25 -0.35
CA ILE A 233 23.59 -15.56 0.28
C ILE A 233 22.15 -15.73 0.78
N LYS A 234 21.43 -16.69 0.18
CA LYS A 234 20.09 -17.04 0.60
C LYS A 234 20.14 -18.00 1.79
N LEU A 235 19.80 -17.49 2.96
CA LEU A 235 19.59 -18.30 4.17
C LEU A 235 18.17 -18.89 4.17
N PRO A 236 17.87 -19.91 5.03
CA PRO A 236 16.52 -20.48 5.17
C PRO A 236 15.44 -19.43 5.51
N SER A 237 15.81 -18.38 6.23
CA SER A 237 14.97 -17.20 6.50
C SER A 237 15.75 -15.96 6.07
N ILE A 238 15.15 -15.14 5.23
CA ILE A 238 15.74 -13.89 4.74
C ILE A 238 14.78 -12.72 4.96
N SER A 239 15.33 -11.62 5.39
CA SER A 239 14.62 -10.36 5.67
C SER A 239 15.54 -9.19 5.34
N ASN A 240 15.00 -8.03 4.99
CA ASN A 240 15.75 -6.79 4.67
C ASN A 240 16.86 -7.04 3.60
N PHE A 241 16.46 -7.52 2.44
CA PHE A 241 17.36 -8.03 1.40
C PHE A 241 17.58 -7.06 0.20
N THR A 242 17.20 -5.80 0.32
CA THR A 242 17.39 -4.77 -0.73
C THR A 242 18.34 -3.69 -0.29
#